data_302e8fb74988d4bfcccef868026919cb
#
_entry.id   302e8fb74988d4bfcccef868026919cb
#
_cell.length_a   1.000
_cell.length_b   1.000
_cell.length_c   1.000
_cell.angle_alpha   90.00
_cell.angle_beta   90.00
_cell.angle_gamma   90.00
#
_symmetry.space_group_name_H-M   'P 1'
#
loop_
_entity.id
_entity.type
_entity.pdbx_description
1 polymer ?
#
loop_
_entity_poly.entity_id
_entity_poly.type
_entity_poly.pdbx_seq_one_letter_code
_entity_poly.pdbx_strand_id
1 'polypeptide(L)'
;MPPTWSTFDKIAVAYNQSLAALAANTTIPDALAQQLVPLKHQPQVTYEAHAIWCGDGVDAGNMTMRDSFDAIVEASRDVSPTFGPKWWNLAVISCFAWPARAVERYTGPWDKQLKNRVLVLGNAADPGTAFKNAESLASQLGSANAVLVKQNGYGHSSLVQKSTCTGNIIRQYFENGSLPEGNNTECEIDADVVLFPEYTVAGS
;
A
#
# COMPACT_ATOMS: atom_id res chain seq x y z
N MET A 1 1.86 -13.62 -10.38
CA MET A 1 2.45 -12.32 -10.76
C MET A 1 1.40 -11.25 -10.52
N PRO A 2 1.74 -10.10 -9.94
CA PRO A 2 0.81 -8.98 -9.88
C PRO A 2 0.44 -8.57 -11.31
N PRO A 3 -0.78 -8.08 -11.53
CA PRO A 3 -1.20 -7.62 -12.85
C PRO A 3 -0.27 -6.51 -13.32
N THR A 4 0.19 -6.60 -14.56
CA THR A 4 1.00 -5.55 -15.20
C THR A 4 0.14 -4.30 -15.42
N TRP A 5 0.78 -3.14 -15.60
CA TRP A 5 0.09 -1.89 -15.94
C TRP A 5 -0.84 -2.04 -17.14
N SER A 6 -0.46 -2.85 -18.13
CA SER A 6 -1.32 -3.20 -19.28
C SER A 6 -2.63 -3.90 -18.89
N THR A 7 -2.66 -4.61 -17.78
CA THR A 7 -3.88 -5.22 -17.25
C THR A 7 -4.79 -4.17 -16.62
N PHE A 8 -4.21 -3.19 -15.90
CA PHE A 8 -4.98 -2.07 -15.33
C PHE A 8 -5.59 -1.20 -16.42
N ASP A 9 -4.86 -0.90 -17.49
CA ASP A 9 -5.38 -0.14 -18.62
C ASP A 9 -6.59 -0.84 -19.26
N LYS A 10 -6.49 -2.14 -19.49
CA LYS A 10 -7.62 -2.92 -20.02
C LYS A 10 -8.83 -2.90 -19.11
N ILE A 11 -8.61 -3.02 -17.80
CA ILE A 11 -9.69 -2.96 -16.81
C ILE A 11 -10.31 -1.56 -16.78
N ALA A 12 -9.52 -0.49 -16.82
CA ALA A 12 -9.99 0.89 -16.84
C ALA A 12 -10.81 1.19 -18.08
N VAL A 13 -10.35 0.74 -19.26
CA VAL A 13 -11.10 0.88 -20.52
C VAL A 13 -12.42 0.10 -20.44
N ALA A 14 -12.39 -1.15 -19.99
CA ALA A 14 -13.58 -1.97 -19.83
C ALA A 14 -14.60 -1.35 -18.86
N TYR A 15 -14.11 -0.77 -17.77
CA TYR A 15 -14.93 -0.08 -16.79
C TYR A 15 -15.62 1.16 -17.39
N ASN A 16 -14.88 2.02 -18.10
CA ASN A 16 -15.44 3.21 -18.74
C ASN A 16 -16.46 2.85 -19.83
N GLN A 17 -16.21 1.80 -20.63
CA GLN A 17 -17.15 1.32 -21.63
C GLN A 17 -18.42 0.75 -20.98
N SER A 18 -18.29 0.08 -19.83
CA SER A 18 -19.44 -0.42 -19.07
C SER A 18 -20.28 0.72 -18.51
N LEU A 19 -19.67 1.79 -18.00
CA LEU A 19 -20.35 2.98 -17.53
C LEU A 19 -21.11 3.67 -18.68
N ALA A 20 -20.49 3.76 -19.86
CA ALA A 20 -21.15 4.34 -21.04
C ALA A 20 -22.36 3.50 -21.49
N ALA A 21 -22.27 2.17 -21.47
CA ALA A 21 -23.38 1.28 -21.79
C ALA A 21 -24.52 1.44 -20.77
N LEU A 22 -24.23 1.53 -19.49
CA LEU A 22 -25.24 1.78 -18.45
C LEU A 22 -25.91 3.14 -18.61
N ALA A 23 -25.13 4.19 -18.89
CA ALA A 23 -25.66 5.53 -19.13
C ALA A 23 -26.58 5.58 -20.37
N ALA A 24 -26.29 4.77 -21.39
CA ALA A 24 -27.10 4.61 -22.58
C ALA A 24 -28.32 3.64 -22.39
N ASN A 25 -28.49 3.09 -21.20
CA ASN A 25 -29.50 2.08 -20.86
C ASN A 25 -29.42 0.83 -21.76
N THR A 26 -28.20 0.45 -22.13
CA THR A 26 -27.90 -0.76 -22.92
C THR A 26 -27.26 -1.83 -22.05
N THR A 27 -27.33 -3.09 -22.51
CA THR A 27 -26.66 -4.20 -21.79
C THR A 27 -25.18 -4.16 -21.98
N ILE A 28 -24.43 -4.46 -20.91
CA ILE A 28 -22.97 -4.61 -20.97
C ILE A 28 -22.67 -5.90 -21.76
N PRO A 29 -21.87 -5.83 -22.84
CA PRO A 29 -21.49 -7.02 -23.60
C PRO A 29 -20.75 -8.04 -22.71
N ASP A 30 -21.00 -9.34 -22.92
CA ASP A 30 -20.39 -10.41 -22.13
C ASP A 30 -18.85 -10.39 -22.17
N ALA A 31 -18.26 -10.08 -23.33
CA ALA A 31 -16.82 -9.94 -23.46
C ALA A 31 -16.24 -8.83 -22.56
N LEU A 32 -17.01 -7.76 -22.35
CA LEU A 32 -16.64 -6.66 -21.48
C LEU A 32 -16.84 -7.02 -20.02
N ALA A 33 -17.95 -7.69 -19.71
CA ALA A 33 -18.24 -8.19 -18.36
C ALA A 33 -17.15 -9.17 -17.88
N GLN A 34 -16.61 -10.02 -18.76
CA GLN A 34 -15.54 -10.95 -18.45
C GLN A 34 -14.21 -10.23 -18.09
N GLN A 35 -13.92 -9.07 -18.69
CA GLN A 35 -12.73 -8.28 -18.35
C GLN A 35 -12.83 -7.65 -16.97
N LEU A 36 -14.04 -7.49 -16.43
CA LEU A 36 -14.31 -6.97 -15.09
C LEU A 36 -14.36 -8.08 -14.02
N VAL A 37 -14.30 -9.36 -14.42
CA VAL A 37 -14.28 -10.50 -13.46
C VAL A 37 -13.18 -10.35 -12.41
N PRO A 38 -11.94 -9.91 -12.71
CA PRO A 38 -10.93 -9.71 -11.68
C PRO A 38 -11.35 -8.71 -10.59
N LEU A 39 -12.23 -7.76 -10.90
CA LEU A 39 -12.76 -6.80 -9.93
C LEU A 39 -13.81 -7.43 -8.99
N LYS A 40 -14.40 -8.55 -9.40
CA LYS A 40 -15.37 -9.30 -8.58
C LYS A 40 -14.67 -10.23 -7.58
N HIS A 41 -13.41 -10.53 -7.80
CA HIS A 41 -12.62 -11.33 -6.87
C HIS A 41 -12.21 -10.42 -5.70
N GLN A 42 -13.08 -10.30 -4.73
CA GLN A 42 -12.72 -9.71 -3.44
C GLN A 42 -11.70 -10.66 -2.80
N PRO A 43 -10.52 -10.17 -2.41
CA PRO A 43 -9.65 -11.00 -1.59
C PRO A 43 -10.47 -11.43 -0.38
N GLN A 44 -10.55 -12.73 -0.13
CA GLN A 44 -11.14 -13.22 1.12
C GLN A 44 -10.35 -12.55 2.24
N VAL A 45 -11.02 -11.73 3.03
CA VAL A 45 -10.42 -11.21 4.25
C VAL A 45 -10.16 -12.42 5.12
N THR A 46 -8.91 -12.78 5.26
CA THR A 46 -8.54 -13.93 6.06
C THR A 46 -8.61 -13.52 7.53
N TYR A 47 -9.12 -14.39 8.37
CA TYR A 47 -9.22 -14.13 9.81
C TYR A 47 -7.85 -13.89 10.46
N GLU A 48 -6.78 -14.42 9.85
CA GLU A 48 -5.41 -14.22 10.31
C GLU A 48 -5.01 -12.75 10.28
N ALA A 49 -5.34 -12.03 9.21
CA ALA A 49 -5.07 -10.61 9.12
C ALA A 49 -5.81 -9.82 10.20
N HIS A 50 -7.09 -10.16 10.46
CA HIS A 50 -7.87 -9.55 11.55
C HIS A 50 -7.26 -9.84 12.91
N ALA A 51 -6.89 -11.11 13.18
CA ALA A 51 -6.29 -11.50 14.44
C ALA A 51 -4.99 -10.71 14.73
N ILE A 52 -4.14 -10.54 13.71
CA ILE A 52 -2.88 -9.79 13.86
C ILE A 52 -3.17 -8.30 14.04
N TRP A 53 -3.88 -7.67 13.11
CA TRP A 53 -4.09 -6.23 13.14
C TRP A 53 -4.92 -5.76 14.34
N CYS A 54 -5.97 -6.50 14.68
CA CYS A 54 -6.80 -6.13 15.81
C CYS A 54 -6.18 -6.54 17.15
N GLY A 55 -5.29 -7.55 17.15
CA GLY A 55 -4.51 -7.92 18.33
C GLY A 55 -3.43 -6.88 18.63
N ASP A 56 -2.67 -6.47 17.61
CA ASP A 56 -1.54 -5.53 17.74
C ASP A 56 -1.98 -4.06 17.79
N GLY A 57 -3.15 -3.75 17.21
CA GLY A 57 -3.69 -2.41 17.15
C GLY A 57 -4.09 -1.85 18.51
N VAL A 58 -4.30 -0.54 18.56
CA VAL A 58 -4.89 0.12 19.74
C VAL A 58 -6.31 -0.42 19.92
N ASP A 59 -6.70 -0.64 21.18
CA ASP A 59 -8.06 -1.06 21.47
C ASP A 59 -9.06 -0.04 20.91
N ALA A 60 -10.01 -0.53 20.13
CA ALA A 60 -11.08 0.30 19.59
C ALA A 60 -12.05 0.83 20.66
N GLY A 61 -11.94 0.32 21.89
CA GLY A 61 -12.79 0.75 23.02
C GLY A 61 -14.27 0.55 22.73
N ASN A 62 -15.03 1.61 22.85
CA ASN A 62 -16.48 1.61 22.61
C ASN A 62 -16.86 2.01 21.17
N MET A 63 -15.93 1.92 20.20
CA MET A 63 -16.24 2.18 18.79
C MET A 63 -17.41 1.32 18.32
N THR A 64 -18.29 1.92 17.56
CA THR A 64 -19.44 1.28 16.95
C THR A 64 -19.24 1.13 15.44
N MET A 65 -20.10 0.36 14.78
CA MET A 65 -20.16 0.31 13.32
C MET A 65 -20.39 1.71 12.73
N ARG A 66 -21.14 2.56 13.42
CA ARG A 66 -21.40 3.94 13.00
C ARG A 66 -20.10 4.76 12.95
N ASP A 67 -19.29 4.68 14.00
CA ASP A 67 -18.01 5.41 14.07
C ASP A 67 -17.06 4.94 12.97
N SER A 68 -17.04 3.63 12.68
CA SER A 68 -16.23 3.09 11.58
C SER A 68 -16.72 3.59 10.21
N PHE A 69 -18.03 3.69 10.02
CA PHE A 69 -18.61 4.21 8.79
C PHE A 69 -18.35 5.71 8.63
N ASP A 70 -18.49 6.47 9.70
CA ASP A 70 -18.21 7.90 9.69
C ASP A 70 -16.73 8.18 9.37
N ALA A 71 -15.80 7.35 9.87
CA ALA A 71 -14.38 7.43 9.50
C ALA A 71 -14.12 7.16 8.00
N ILE A 72 -14.87 6.24 7.38
CA ILE A 72 -14.78 6.00 5.93
C ILE A 72 -15.30 7.22 5.16
N VAL A 73 -16.40 7.80 5.59
CA VAL A 73 -16.98 9.00 4.96
C VAL A 73 -16.00 10.18 5.07
N GLU A 74 -15.40 10.38 6.23
CA GLU A 74 -14.38 11.41 6.45
C GLU A 74 -13.16 11.18 5.55
N ALA A 75 -12.62 9.96 5.52
CA ALA A 75 -11.50 9.61 4.64
C ALA A 75 -11.83 9.84 3.15
N SER A 76 -13.08 9.58 2.77
CA SER A 76 -13.55 9.79 1.39
C SER A 76 -13.68 11.26 1.03
N ARG A 77 -14.10 12.08 1.99
CA ARG A 77 -14.28 13.53 1.79
C ARG A 77 -12.95 14.29 1.87
N ASP A 78 -12.14 14.01 2.90
CA ASP A 78 -11.05 14.88 3.32
C ASP A 78 -9.67 14.37 2.87
N VAL A 79 -9.53 13.08 2.58
CA VAL A 79 -8.25 12.47 2.17
C VAL A 79 -8.26 12.07 0.69
N SER A 80 -9.20 11.24 0.27
CA SER A 80 -9.27 10.80 -1.11
C SER A 80 -10.67 10.34 -1.50
N PRO A 81 -11.37 11.07 -2.39
CA PRO A 81 -12.67 10.64 -2.91
C PRO A 81 -12.60 9.29 -3.65
N THR A 82 -11.45 8.97 -4.24
CA THR A 82 -11.25 7.72 -5.02
C THR A 82 -10.92 6.53 -4.12
N PHE A 83 -10.02 6.72 -3.15
CA PHE A 83 -9.51 5.61 -2.32
C PHE A 83 -10.13 5.54 -0.94
N GLY A 84 -10.69 6.64 -0.43
CA GLY A 84 -11.34 6.68 0.87
C GLY A 84 -12.43 5.61 1.03
N PRO A 85 -13.34 5.41 0.04
CA PRO A 85 -14.36 4.37 0.14
C PRO A 85 -13.79 2.95 0.25
N LYS A 86 -12.54 2.75 -0.15
CA LYS A 86 -11.87 1.44 -0.09
C LYS A 86 -11.34 1.08 1.31
N TRP A 87 -11.35 2.03 2.22
CA TRP A 87 -10.89 1.82 3.61
C TRP A 87 -11.69 0.78 4.37
N TRP A 88 -12.96 0.56 4.01
CA TRP A 88 -13.77 -0.49 4.61
C TRP A 88 -13.17 -1.90 4.47
N ASN A 89 -12.35 -2.14 3.43
CA ASN A 89 -11.63 -3.39 3.21
C ASN A 89 -10.44 -3.59 4.15
N LEU A 90 -10.03 -2.54 4.89
CA LEU A 90 -8.96 -2.66 5.85
C LEU A 90 -9.54 -3.23 7.14
N ALA A 91 -9.01 -4.37 7.57
CA ALA A 91 -9.44 -5.06 8.78
C ALA A 91 -9.46 -4.15 10.02
N VAL A 92 -8.62 -3.12 10.04
CA VAL A 92 -8.51 -2.14 11.13
C VAL A 92 -9.86 -1.50 11.47
N ILE A 93 -10.71 -1.23 10.46
CA ILE A 93 -12.02 -0.59 10.67
C ILE A 93 -13.01 -1.55 11.35
N SER A 94 -12.83 -2.85 11.21
CA SER A 94 -13.69 -3.86 11.83
C SER A 94 -13.18 -4.37 13.18
N CYS A 95 -12.07 -3.83 13.69
CA CYS A 95 -11.51 -4.26 14.97
C CYS A 95 -12.43 -4.00 16.17
N PHE A 96 -13.37 -3.08 16.07
CA PHE A 96 -14.40 -2.88 17.10
C PHE A 96 -15.26 -4.14 17.32
N ALA A 97 -15.47 -4.94 16.28
CA ALA A 97 -16.23 -6.19 16.33
C ALA A 97 -15.36 -7.42 16.65
N TRP A 98 -14.03 -7.26 16.73
CA TRP A 98 -13.11 -8.36 17.02
C TRP A 98 -12.98 -8.57 18.52
N PRO A 99 -13.47 -9.68 19.10
CA PRO A 99 -13.58 -9.85 20.54
C PRO A 99 -12.26 -10.22 21.21
N ALA A 100 -11.29 -10.71 20.45
CA ALA A 100 -10.02 -11.17 20.99
C ALA A 100 -8.97 -10.04 20.98
N ARG A 101 -8.19 -9.95 22.03
CA ARG A 101 -7.06 -9.02 22.16
C ARG A 101 -5.79 -9.79 22.43
N ALA A 102 -4.65 -9.27 21.97
CA ALA A 102 -3.36 -9.84 22.33
C ALA A 102 -3.15 -9.72 23.85
N VAL A 103 -2.79 -10.83 24.48
CA VAL A 103 -2.51 -10.87 25.94
C VAL A 103 -1.24 -10.06 26.24
N GLU A 104 -0.25 -10.12 25.35
CA GLU A 104 1.02 -9.43 25.43
C GLU A 104 1.21 -8.54 24.20
N ARG A 105 0.73 -7.31 24.27
CA ARG A 105 0.96 -6.32 23.23
C ARG A 105 2.14 -5.44 23.57
N TYR A 106 3.13 -5.39 22.68
CA TYR A 106 4.23 -4.46 22.84
C TYR A 106 3.82 -3.04 22.43
N THR A 107 3.88 -2.11 23.36
CA THR A 107 3.49 -0.71 23.16
C THR A 107 4.67 0.27 23.16
N GLY A 108 5.88 -0.25 23.12
CA GLY A 108 7.10 0.54 23.21
C GLY A 108 7.81 0.40 24.58
N PRO A 109 8.87 1.13 24.79
CA PRO A 109 9.52 2.05 23.86
C PRO A 109 10.13 1.36 22.64
N TRP A 110 10.08 2.01 21.47
CA TRP A 110 10.62 1.46 20.20
C TRP A 110 12.10 1.80 19.97
N ASP A 111 12.65 2.72 20.76
CA ASP A 111 13.99 3.27 20.64
C ASP A 111 15.05 2.52 21.49
N LYS A 112 14.73 1.32 21.96
CA LYS A 112 15.71 0.47 22.66
C LYS A 112 16.90 0.22 21.76
N GLN A 113 18.13 0.35 22.35
CA GLN A 113 19.39 0.11 21.64
C GLN A 113 19.38 -1.26 20.97
N LEU A 114 19.48 -1.27 19.66
CA LEU A 114 19.60 -2.48 18.86
C LEU A 114 21.09 -2.84 18.66
N LYS A 115 21.37 -4.14 18.56
CA LYS A 115 22.71 -4.61 18.22
C LYS A 115 23.10 -4.21 16.78
N ASN A 116 22.16 -4.29 15.87
CA ASN A 116 22.32 -3.91 14.47
C ASN A 116 21.26 -2.87 14.11
N ARG A 117 21.67 -1.87 13.35
CA ARG A 117 20.74 -0.86 12.84
C ARG A 117 19.84 -1.44 11.76
N VAL A 118 18.63 -0.96 11.67
CA VAL A 118 17.61 -1.37 10.70
C VAL A 118 17.63 -0.44 9.49
N LEU A 119 17.62 -1.01 8.29
CA LEU A 119 17.37 -0.27 7.06
C LEU A 119 15.86 -0.16 6.84
N VAL A 120 15.31 1.04 6.88
CA VAL A 120 13.90 1.33 6.58
C VAL A 120 13.81 1.89 5.16
N LEU A 121 13.07 1.21 4.31
CA LEU A 121 12.86 1.62 2.92
C LEU A 121 11.41 2.06 2.73
N GLY A 122 11.22 3.22 2.12
CA GLY A 122 9.91 3.72 1.76
C GLY A 122 9.86 4.21 0.31
N ASN A 123 8.77 3.93 -0.39
CA ASN A 123 8.55 4.42 -1.75
C ASN A 123 7.70 5.68 -1.72
N ALA A 124 8.08 6.71 -2.46
CA ALA A 124 7.49 8.06 -2.38
C ALA A 124 5.98 8.07 -2.63
N ALA A 125 5.52 7.30 -3.61
CA ALA A 125 4.10 7.19 -3.96
C ALA A 125 3.63 5.73 -3.87
N ASP A 126 3.65 5.19 -2.65
CA ASP A 126 3.15 3.85 -2.34
C ASP A 126 1.66 3.93 -1.95
N PRO A 127 0.76 3.30 -2.72
CA PRO A 127 -0.68 3.32 -2.43
C PRO A 127 -1.11 2.35 -1.33
N GLY A 128 -0.24 1.44 -0.91
CA GLY A 128 -0.54 0.43 0.12
C GLY A 128 0.11 0.77 1.47
N THR A 129 1.38 1.18 1.45
CA THR A 129 2.17 1.56 2.63
C THR A 129 2.78 2.93 2.42
N ALA A 130 2.03 3.97 2.75
CA ALA A 130 2.44 5.35 2.52
C ALA A 130 3.83 5.66 3.10
N PHE A 131 4.64 6.44 2.39
CA PHE A 131 6.00 6.81 2.81
C PHE A 131 6.04 7.40 4.24
N LYS A 132 5.00 8.14 4.63
CA LYS A 132 4.86 8.65 6.01
C LYS A 132 4.91 7.58 7.09
N ASN A 133 4.52 6.33 6.78
CA ASN A 133 4.62 5.23 7.74
C ASN A 133 6.09 4.81 7.94
N ALA A 134 6.89 4.81 6.87
CA ALA A 134 8.33 4.56 6.95
C ALA A 134 9.05 5.66 7.75
N GLU A 135 8.68 6.94 7.51
CA GLU A 135 9.18 8.08 8.30
C GLU A 135 8.83 7.93 9.79
N SER A 136 7.58 7.61 10.08
CA SER A 136 7.12 7.41 11.45
C SER A 136 7.86 6.26 12.13
N LEU A 137 8.03 5.13 11.45
CA LEU A 137 8.77 3.98 11.98
C LEU A 137 10.23 4.33 12.27
N ALA A 138 10.92 4.95 11.31
CA ALA A 138 12.32 5.35 11.49
C ALA A 138 12.48 6.37 12.63
N SER A 139 11.54 7.31 12.76
CA SER A 139 11.51 8.28 13.85
C SER A 139 11.32 7.61 15.22
N GLN A 140 10.41 6.64 15.33
CA GLN A 140 10.15 5.91 16.57
C GLN A 140 11.33 5.03 16.99
N LEU A 141 12.01 4.39 16.01
CA LEU A 141 13.22 3.61 16.27
C LEU A 141 14.41 4.50 16.68
N GLY A 142 14.41 5.74 16.23
CA GLY A 142 15.48 6.68 16.45
C GLY A 142 16.70 6.47 15.54
N SER A 143 17.49 7.53 15.34
CA SER A 143 18.64 7.53 14.43
C SER A 143 19.79 6.59 14.85
N ALA A 144 19.85 6.21 16.12
CA ALA A 144 20.81 5.20 16.60
C ALA A 144 20.46 3.79 16.11
N ASN A 145 19.18 3.52 15.85
CA ASN A 145 18.68 2.19 15.51
C ASN A 145 18.23 2.03 14.06
N ALA A 146 17.92 3.11 13.36
CA ALA A 146 17.38 3.03 12.01
C ALA A 146 18.03 4.04 11.06
N VAL A 147 18.05 3.69 9.77
CA VAL A 147 18.34 4.59 8.65
C VAL A 147 17.19 4.52 7.68
N LEU A 148 16.61 5.67 7.36
CA LEU A 148 15.55 5.80 6.38
C LEU A 148 16.13 6.08 4.99
N VAL A 149 15.67 5.33 4.01
CA VAL A 149 15.94 5.55 2.59
C VAL A 149 14.61 5.71 1.87
N LYS A 150 14.48 6.79 1.10
CA LYS A 150 13.33 7.07 0.26
C LYS A 150 13.66 6.72 -1.19
N GLN A 151 12.86 5.89 -1.82
CA GLN A 151 12.90 5.73 -3.26
C GLN A 151 11.86 6.65 -3.89
N ASN A 152 12.27 7.50 -4.83
CA ASN A 152 11.36 8.40 -5.55
C ASN A 152 10.63 7.66 -6.68
N GLY A 153 9.87 6.64 -6.29
CA GLY A 153 9.14 5.74 -7.19
C GLY A 153 7.64 5.70 -6.90
N TYR A 154 6.93 5.00 -7.78
CA TYR A 154 5.49 4.82 -7.75
C TYR A 154 5.13 3.35 -7.62
N GLY A 155 4.12 3.03 -6.82
CA GLY A 155 3.63 1.67 -6.64
C GLY A 155 3.99 1.06 -5.29
N HIS A 156 3.42 -0.11 -5.03
CA HIS A 156 3.54 -0.75 -3.71
C HIS A 156 4.89 -1.43 -3.54
N SER A 157 5.70 -0.87 -2.65
CA SER A 157 7.07 -1.23 -2.30
C SER A 157 8.17 -0.76 -3.27
N SER A 158 9.38 -0.59 -2.74
CA SER A 158 10.58 -0.20 -3.50
C SER A 158 11.05 -1.23 -4.53
N LEU A 159 10.46 -2.44 -4.55
CA LEU A 159 10.82 -3.50 -5.48
C LEU A 159 10.03 -3.46 -6.79
N VAL A 160 8.99 -2.63 -6.88
CA VAL A 160 8.12 -2.55 -8.08
C VAL A 160 8.81 -1.84 -9.23
N GLN A 161 9.64 -0.85 -8.92
CA GLN A 161 10.41 -0.12 -9.91
C GLN A 161 11.89 -0.25 -9.64
N LYS A 162 12.65 -0.47 -10.70
CA LYS A 162 14.09 -0.61 -10.62
C LYS A 162 14.73 0.70 -10.20
N SER A 163 15.58 0.63 -9.19
CA SER A 163 16.48 1.68 -8.75
C SER A 163 17.83 1.04 -8.42
N THR A 164 18.82 1.34 -9.24
CA THR A 164 20.19 0.89 -9.00
C THR A 164 20.73 1.41 -7.67
N CYS A 165 20.35 2.63 -7.29
CA CYS A 165 20.69 3.23 -6.00
C CYS A 165 20.12 2.39 -4.85
N THR A 166 18.81 2.16 -4.82
CA THR A 166 18.14 1.37 -3.77
C THR A 166 18.69 -0.07 -3.75
N GLY A 167 18.85 -0.68 -4.92
CA GLY A 167 19.36 -2.04 -5.04
C GLY A 167 20.76 -2.21 -4.48
N ASN A 168 21.66 -1.23 -4.70
CA ASN A 168 23.02 -1.25 -4.12
C ASN A 168 22.99 -1.10 -2.60
N ILE A 169 22.14 -0.24 -2.05
CA ILE A 169 21.99 -0.07 -0.60
C ILE A 169 21.50 -1.38 0.03
N ILE A 170 20.45 -2.00 -0.53
CA ILE A 170 19.93 -3.28 -0.04
C ILE A 170 21.01 -4.35 -0.09
N ARG A 171 21.73 -4.47 -1.19
CA ARG A 171 22.80 -5.45 -1.35
C ARG A 171 23.90 -5.27 -0.29
N GLN A 172 24.42 -4.04 -0.12
CA GLN A 172 25.45 -3.74 0.86
C GLN A 172 25.00 -4.02 2.30
N TYR A 173 23.72 -3.72 2.59
CA TYR A 173 23.15 -4.03 3.90
C TYR A 173 23.15 -5.53 4.19
N PHE A 174 22.78 -6.38 3.22
CA PHE A 174 22.78 -7.83 3.41
C PHE A 174 24.17 -8.46 3.33
N GLU A 175 25.08 -7.92 2.53
CA GLU A 175 26.44 -8.46 2.39
C GLU A 175 27.32 -8.19 3.61
N ASN A 176 27.23 -7.01 4.19
CA ASN A 176 28.18 -6.58 5.22
C ASN A 176 27.58 -5.65 6.30
N GLY A 177 26.29 -5.41 6.30
CA GLY A 177 25.61 -4.53 7.26
C GLY A 177 25.82 -3.03 7.00
N SER A 178 26.38 -2.64 5.85
CA SER A 178 26.60 -1.24 5.52
C SER A 178 25.28 -0.50 5.31
N LEU A 179 25.21 0.70 5.87
CA LEU A 179 24.08 1.62 5.74
C LEU A 179 24.55 2.94 5.16
N PRO A 180 23.71 3.68 4.43
CA PRO A 180 24.03 5.01 3.96
C PRO A 180 24.40 5.95 5.11
N GLU A 181 25.29 6.91 4.84
CA GLU A 181 25.58 7.98 5.77
C GLU A 181 24.40 8.97 5.79
N GLY A 182 23.87 9.23 6.99
CA GLY A 182 22.74 10.15 7.19
C GLY A 182 21.36 9.51 7.11
N ASN A 183 20.34 10.24 7.57
CA ASN A 183 18.97 9.74 7.73
C ASN A 183 18.02 10.15 6.60
N ASN A 184 18.49 10.75 5.52
CA ASN A 184 17.67 11.28 4.44
C ASN A 184 18.28 10.93 3.06
N THR A 185 18.63 9.66 2.87
CA THR A 185 19.09 9.20 1.56
C THR A 185 17.89 9.06 0.62
N GLU A 186 17.94 9.75 -0.51
CA GLU A 186 16.94 9.61 -1.57
C GLU A 186 17.57 8.90 -2.77
N CYS A 187 16.83 7.96 -3.35
CA CYS A 187 17.19 7.21 -4.53
C CYS A 187 16.15 7.45 -5.62
N GLU A 188 16.62 7.83 -6.81
CA GLU A 188 15.76 7.92 -7.99
C GLU A 188 15.53 6.53 -8.60
N ILE A 189 14.41 6.36 -9.30
CA ILE A 189 14.21 5.20 -10.18
C ILE A 189 15.11 5.35 -11.41
N ASP A 190 15.56 4.22 -11.96
CA ASP A 190 16.44 4.24 -13.12
C ASP A 190 15.72 4.86 -14.34
N ALA A 191 16.45 5.61 -15.17
CA ALA A 191 15.88 6.34 -16.30
C ALA A 191 15.29 5.44 -17.41
N ASP A 192 15.67 4.16 -17.42
CA ASP A 192 15.15 3.15 -18.34
C ASP A 192 13.81 2.54 -17.91
N VAL A 193 13.28 2.94 -16.74
CA VAL A 193 11.98 2.48 -16.27
C VAL A 193 10.86 3.21 -17.01
N VAL A 194 10.20 2.50 -17.90
CA VAL A 194 9.02 3.00 -18.61
C VAL A 194 7.79 2.80 -17.73
N LEU A 195 7.23 3.90 -17.21
CA LEU A 195 6.06 3.86 -16.31
C LEU A 195 4.79 3.46 -17.07
N PHE A 196 4.61 4.02 -18.25
CA PHE A 196 3.47 3.77 -19.13
C PHE A 196 4.03 3.47 -20.51
N PRO A 197 4.23 2.17 -20.87
CA PRO A 197 4.62 1.84 -22.23
C PRO A 197 3.57 2.39 -23.19
N GLU A 198 4.02 3.13 -24.22
CA GLU A 198 3.12 3.69 -25.23
C GLU A 198 2.19 2.60 -25.76
N TYR A 199 0.91 2.84 -25.63
CA TYR A 199 -0.10 1.97 -26.16
C TYR A 199 -0.12 2.16 -27.68
N THR A 200 0.66 1.39 -28.41
CA THR A 200 0.50 1.28 -29.86
C THR A 200 -0.83 0.58 -30.09
N VAL A 201 -1.85 1.36 -30.43
CA VAL A 201 -3.11 0.83 -30.97
C VAL A 201 -2.72 0.07 -32.23
N ALA A 202 -2.67 -1.25 -32.16
CA ALA A 202 -2.48 -2.07 -33.34
C ALA A 202 -3.71 -1.87 -34.24
N GLY A 203 -3.53 -1.15 -35.32
CA GLY A 203 -4.51 -1.04 -36.40
C GLY A 203 -5.26 0.31 -36.45
N SER A 204 -4.63 1.31 -37.02
CA SER A 204 -5.28 2.34 -37.83
C SER A 204 -4.87 2.16 -39.26
#